data_4ef6fe17065cda430908a17af00ae792
#
_entry.id   4ef6fe17065cda430908a17af00ae792
#
_cell.length_a   1.000
_cell.length_b   1.000
_cell.length_c   1.000
_cell.angle_alpha   90.00
_cell.angle_beta   90.00
_cell.angle_gamma   90.00
#
_symmetry.space_group_name_H-M   'P 1'
#
loop_
_entity.id
_entity.type
_entity.pdbx_description
1 polymer ?
#
loop_
_entity_poly.entity_id
_entity_poly.type
_entity_poly.pdbx_seq_one_letter_code
_entity_poly.pdbx_strand_id
1 'polypeptide(L)'
;MADASAYVENIKKYAKGYNKAAAEKIVGHLGIALRNRDSSVVACSDGGELDRIRDRWCRNKLGLALNQGELDAGIKAVCDQMKAEGGQKSRVTFYYLLAEHFGRLDHLAG
;
A
#
# COMPACT_ATOMS: atom_id res chain seq x y z
N MET A 1 -2.61 -19.61 2.93
CA MET A 1 -3.17 -18.36 2.38
C MET A 1 -2.99 -17.22 3.37
N ALA A 2 -2.65 -16.04 2.89
CA ALA A 2 -2.53 -14.87 3.75
C ALA A 2 -3.92 -14.38 4.16
N ASP A 3 -4.06 -14.03 5.44
CA ASP A 3 -5.33 -13.57 5.99
C ASP A 3 -5.29 -12.04 6.15
N ALA A 4 -6.17 -11.36 5.42
CA ALA A 4 -6.25 -9.91 5.44
C ALA A 4 -7.37 -9.38 6.36
N SER A 5 -8.04 -10.25 7.12
CA SER A 5 -9.21 -9.85 7.91
C SER A 5 -8.90 -8.75 8.94
N ALA A 6 -7.68 -8.73 9.49
CA ALA A 6 -7.28 -7.72 10.46
C ALA A 6 -7.20 -6.31 9.85
N TYR A 7 -7.16 -6.19 8.53
CA TYR A 7 -6.96 -4.92 7.83
C TYR A 7 -8.20 -4.43 7.09
N VAL A 8 -9.26 -5.25 7.04
CA VAL A 8 -10.45 -4.96 6.24
C VAL A 8 -11.06 -3.60 6.59
N GLU A 9 -11.29 -3.35 7.87
CA GLU A 9 -11.94 -2.11 8.31
C GLU A 9 -11.10 -0.88 7.97
N ASN A 10 -9.78 -0.97 8.18
CA ASN A 10 -8.88 0.14 7.87
C ASN A 10 -8.85 0.41 6.37
N ILE A 11 -8.79 -0.64 5.55
CA ILE A 11 -8.84 -0.49 4.10
C ILE A 11 -10.16 0.16 3.67
N LYS A 12 -11.28 -0.34 4.16
CA LYS A 12 -12.61 0.17 3.81
C LYS A 12 -12.83 1.63 4.24
N LYS A 13 -12.12 2.07 5.27
CA LYS A 13 -12.20 3.46 5.72
C LYS A 13 -11.77 4.45 4.64
N TYR A 14 -10.84 4.06 3.77
CA TYR A 14 -10.26 4.94 2.77
C TYR A 14 -10.55 4.51 1.33
N ALA A 15 -10.72 3.21 1.09
CA ALA A 15 -10.88 2.69 -0.26
C ALA A 15 -12.31 2.86 -0.75
N LYS A 16 -12.48 2.95 -2.07
CA LYS A 16 -13.80 3.05 -2.70
C LYS A 16 -14.57 1.74 -2.64
N GLY A 17 -13.84 0.61 -2.61
CA GLY A 17 -14.41 -0.72 -2.51
C GLY A 17 -13.41 -1.65 -1.87
N TYR A 18 -13.75 -2.93 -1.73
CA TYR A 18 -12.84 -3.88 -1.12
C TYR A 18 -12.63 -5.10 -2.00
N ASN A 19 -11.39 -5.30 -2.44
CA ASN A 19 -10.97 -6.49 -3.19
C ASN A 19 -10.19 -7.40 -2.25
N LYS A 20 -10.88 -8.42 -1.75
CA LYS A 20 -10.30 -9.37 -0.79
C LYS A 20 -9.05 -10.06 -1.33
N ALA A 21 -9.11 -10.52 -2.58
CA ALA A 21 -7.99 -11.23 -3.20
C ALA A 21 -6.76 -10.34 -3.30
N ALA A 22 -6.92 -9.07 -3.67
CA ALA A 22 -5.82 -8.11 -3.73
C ALA A 22 -5.24 -7.87 -2.33
N ALA A 23 -6.09 -7.69 -1.32
CA ALA A 23 -5.64 -7.48 0.06
C ALA A 23 -4.85 -8.67 0.57
N GLU A 24 -5.30 -9.89 0.30
CA GLU A 24 -4.60 -11.12 0.70
C GLU A 24 -3.24 -11.24 0.00
N LYS A 25 -3.14 -10.85 -1.26
CA LYS A 25 -1.86 -10.82 -1.98
C LYS A 25 -0.89 -9.82 -1.35
N ILE A 26 -1.38 -8.68 -0.92
CA ILE A 26 -0.55 -7.67 -0.25
C ILE A 26 -0.03 -8.21 1.08
N VAL A 27 -0.90 -8.80 1.89
CA VAL A 27 -0.50 -9.39 3.17
C VAL A 27 0.56 -10.48 2.95
N GLY A 28 0.36 -11.34 1.96
CA GLY A 28 1.31 -12.39 1.64
C GLY A 28 2.65 -11.82 1.15
N HIS A 29 2.63 -10.77 0.35
CA HIS A 29 3.84 -10.09 -0.13
C HIS A 29 4.63 -9.46 1.03
N LEU A 30 3.95 -8.83 1.97
CA LEU A 30 4.59 -8.16 3.08
C LEU A 30 5.09 -9.13 4.16
N GLY A 31 4.38 -10.23 4.36
CA GLY A 31 4.81 -11.34 5.22
C GLY A 31 5.46 -10.93 6.52
N ILE A 32 6.77 -11.17 6.64
CA ILE A 32 7.55 -10.92 7.86
C ILE A 32 7.50 -9.45 8.30
N ALA A 33 7.39 -8.50 7.36
CA ALA A 33 7.34 -7.08 7.69
C ALA A 33 6.15 -6.77 8.62
N LEU A 34 5.07 -7.52 8.55
CA LEU A 34 3.89 -7.28 9.37
C LEU A 34 4.04 -7.77 10.81
N ARG A 35 5.06 -8.58 11.08
CA ARG A 35 5.32 -9.10 12.43
C ARG A 35 6.04 -8.07 13.31
N ASN A 36 6.67 -7.07 12.70
CA ASN A 36 7.40 -6.03 13.40
C ASN A 36 6.58 -4.75 13.37
N ARG A 37 6.37 -4.13 14.53
CA ARG A 37 5.58 -2.91 14.64
C ARG A 37 6.10 -1.80 13.72
N ASP A 38 7.42 -1.60 13.68
CA ASP A 38 8.01 -0.52 12.89
C ASP A 38 7.86 -0.74 11.39
N SER A 39 7.97 -1.98 10.92
CA SER A 39 7.84 -2.28 9.50
C SER A 39 6.40 -2.54 9.06
N SER A 40 5.45 -2.61 10.00
CA SER A 40 4.03 -2.78 9.67
C SER A 40 3.34 -1.46 9.35
N VAL A 41 4.03 -0.33 9.54
CA VAL A 41 3.51 1.00 9.24
C VAL A 41 4.42 1.71 8.24
N VAL A 42 3.87 2.74 7.57
CA VAL A 42 4.61 3.56 6.60
C VAL A 42 4.87 4.93 7.20
N ALA A 43 6.12 5.38 7.12
CA ALA A 43 6.51 6.71 7.55
C ALA A 43 6.55 7.64 6.34
N CYS A 44 5.51 8.43 6.13
CA CYS A 44 5.43 9.36 5.00
C CYS A 44 6.43 10.52 5.10
N SER A 45 7.00 10.73 6.28
CA SER A 45 8.05 11.73 6.49
C SER A 45 9.45 11.22 6.12
N ASP A 46 9.58 9.92 5.84
CA ASP A 46 10.86 9.30 5.49
C ASP A 46 10.97 9.12 3.97
N GLY A 47 11.72 10.00 3.32
CA GLY A 47 11.90 9.96 1.87
C GLY A 47 12.53 8.67 1.37
N GLY A 48 13.46 8.08 2.12
CA GLY A 48 14.06 6.80 1.75
C GLY A 48 13.05 5.66 1.77
N GLU A 49 12.13 5.68 2.73
CA GLU A 49 11.03 4.72 2.80
C GLU A 49 10.11 4.84 1.58
N LEU A 50 9.73 6.07 1.23
CA LEU A 50 8.85 6.31 0.09
C LEU A 50 9.53 5.93 -1.24
N ASP A 51 10.84 6.17 -1.37
CA ASP A 51 11.60 5.76 -2.55
C ASP A 51 11.59 4.24 -2.72
N ARG A 52 11.75 3.50 -1.63
CA ARG A 52 11.70 2.03 -1.67
C ARG A 52 10.31 1.53 -2.07
N ILE A 53 9.26 2.16 -1.57
CA ILE A 53 7.88 1.81 -1.95
C ILE A 53 7.68 2.07 -3.44
N ARG A 54 8.13 3.21 -3.94
CA ARG A 54 8.04 3.54 -5.36
C ARG A 54 8.69 2.45 -6.22
N ASP A 55 9.93 2.08 -5.89
CA ASP A 55 10.71 1.20 -6.74
C ASP A 55 10.32 -0.26 -6.59
N ARG A 56 10.07 -0.71 -5.36
CA ARG A 56 9.78 -2.13 -5.09
C ARG A 56 8.32 -2.48 -5.23
N TRP A 57 7.42 -1.61 -4.79
CA TRP A 57 5.99 -1.88 -4.88
C TRP A 57 5.40 -1.39 -6.19
N CYS A 58 5.52 -0.10 -6.46
CA CYS A 58 4.88 0.48 -7.64
C CYS A 58 5.51 -0.02 -8.95
N ARG A 59 6.83 0.04 -9.07
CA ARG A 59 7.49 -0.35 -10.32
C ARG A 59 7.56 -1.85 -10.50
N ASN A 60 8.06 -2.58 -9.49
CA ASN A 60 8.28 -4.02 -9.62
C ASN A 60 7.00 -4.83 -9.47
N LYS A 61 6.31 -4.68 -8.36
CA LYS A 61 5.16 -5.54 -8.06
C LYS A 61 3.91 -5.13 -8.83
N LEU A 62 3.62 -3.84 -8.90
CA LEU A 62 2.46 -3.35 -9.66
C LEU A 62 2.74 -3.22 -11.15
N GLY A 63 4.00 -3.31 -11.56
CA GLY A 63 4.38 -3.25 -12.96
C GLY A 63 4.13 -1.91 -13.63
N LEU A 64 4.21 -0.82 -12.87
CA LEU A 64 3.91 0.50 -13.41
C LEU A 64 5.09 1.07 -14.20
N ALA A 65 4.85 1.47 -15.43
CA ALA A 65 5.83 2.07 -16.33
C ALA A 65 5.80 3.60 -16.30
N LEU A 66 5.30 4.18 -15.23
CA LEU A 66 5.21 5.63 -15.06
C LEU A 66 6.55 6.24 -14.66
N ASN A 67 6.74 7.53 -14.92
CA ASN A 67 7.96 8.21 -14.51
C ASN A 67 7.97 8.45 -12.98
N GLN A 68 9.13 8.82 -12.45
CA GLN A 68 9.29 9.02 -11.01
C GLN A 68 8.32 10.07 -10.46
N GLY A 69 8.14 11.18 -11.16
CA GLY A 69 7.25 12.25 -10.72
C GLY A 69 5.80 11.79 -10.57
N GLU A 70 5.32 10.98 -11.52
CA GLU A 70 3.97 10.45 -11.47
C GLU A 70 3.79 9.46 -10.32
N LEU A 71 4.78 8.60 -10.10
CA LEU A 71 4.74 7.64 -8.99
C LEU A 71 4.79 8.34 -7.64
N ASP A 72 5.68 9.34 -7.51
CA ASP A 72 5.80 10.09 -6.27
C ASP A 72 4.54 10.90 -5.97
N ALA A 73 3.87 11.44 -6.98
CA ALA A 73 2.61 12.15 -6.82
C ALA A 73 1.52 11.21 -6.29
N GLY A 74 1.45 9.99 -6.81
CA GLY A 74 0.50 8.99 -6.33
C GLY A 74 0.76 8.57 -4.88
N ILE A 75 2.03 8.39 -4.53
CA ILE A 75 2.44 8.06 -3.16
C ILE A 75 2.04 9.19 -2.21
N LYS A 76 2.30 10.45 -2.60
CA LYS A 76 1.92 11.60 -1.81
C LYS A 76 0.40 11.68 -1.63
N ALA A 77 -0.36 11.39 -2.69
CA ALA A 77 -1.82 11.39 -2.60
C ALA A 77 -2.32 10.40 -1.56
N VAL A 78 -1.71 9.21 -1.48
CA VAL A 78 -2.09 8.21 -0.47
C VAL A 78 -1.64 8.65 0.93
N CYS A 79 -0.46 9.25 1.05
CA CYS A 79 -0.03 9.83 2.33
C CYS A 79 -1.05 10.85 2.85
N ASP A 80 -1.53 11.72 1.96
CA ASP A 80 -2.53 12.72 2.32
C ASP A 80 -3.88 12.08 2.64
N GLN A 81 -4.26 11.04 1.90
CA GLN A 81 -5.51 10.31 2.12
C GLN A 81 -5.53 9.67 3.52
N MET A 82 -4.40 9.15 3.97
CA MET A 82 -4.28 8.48 5.27
C MET A 82 -3.80 9.41 6.39
N LYS A 83 -3.84 10.70 6.17
CA LYS A 83 -3.32 11.69 7.12
C LYS A 83 -3.89 11.52 8.54
N ALA A 84 -5.16 11.13 8.66
CA ALA A 84 -5.80 10.92 9.94
C ALA A 84 -5.17 9.81 10.78
N GLU A 85 -4.44 8.89 10.16
CA GLU A 85 -3.75 7.81 10.87
C GLU A 85 -2.43 8.25 11.52
N GLY A 86 -1.95 9.46 11.20
CA GLY A 86 -0.72 9.99 11.76
C GLY A 86 0.46 9.07 11.47
N GLY A 87 1.24 8.75 12.49
CA GLY A 87 2.40 7.85 12.39
C GLY A 87 2.04 6.37 12.36
N GLN A 88 0.76 6.03 12.38
CA GLN A 88 0.28 4.65 12.41
C GLN A 88 -0.37 4.22 11.10
N LYS A 89 0.11 4.73 9.98
CA LYS A 89 -0.41 4.35 8.66
C LYS A 89 -0.06 2.90 8.35
N SER A 90 -1.08 2.03 8.34
CA SER A 90 -0.87 0.60 8.05
C SER A 90 -0.23 0.41 6.68
N ARG A 91 0.86 -0.37 6.62
CA ARG A 91 1.53 -0.68 5.36
C ARG A 91 0.61 -1.45 4.41
N VAL A 92 -0.21 -2.35 4.95
CA VAL A 92 -1.18 -3.09 4.14
C VAL A 92 -2.16 -2.13 3.47
N THR A 93 -2.76 -1.24 4.24
CA THR A 93 -3.71 -0.25 3.71
C THR A 93 -3.05 0.69 2.72
N PHE A 94 -1.84 1.16 3.05
CA PHE A 94 -1.09 2.06 2.18
C PHE A 94 -0.83 1.42 0.83
N TYR A 95 -0.36 0.19 0.81
CA TYR A 95 -0.08 -0.55 -0.42
C TYR A 95 -1.36 -0.82 -1.21
N TYR A 96 -2.45 -1.15 -0.51
CA TYR A 96 -3.74 -1.35 -1.16
C TYR A 96 -4.21 -0.06 -1.86
N LEU A 97 -4.12 1.08 -1.16
CA LEU A 97 -4.56 2.35 -1.72
C LEU A 97 -3.69 2.78 -2.91
N LEU A 98 -2.39 2.46 -2.90
CA LEU A 98 -1.54 2.69 -4.07
C LEU A 98 -2.01 1.86 -5.26
N ALA A 99 -2.30 0.59 -5.04
CA ALA A 99 -2.80 -0.27 -6.11
C ALA A 99 -4.15 0.23 -6.64
N GLU A 100 -5.02 0.70 -5.77
CA GLU A 100 -6.30 1.28 -6.17
C GLU A 100 -6.09 2.57 -6.97
N HIS A 101 -5.22 3.45 -6.47
CA HIS A 101 -4.92 4.74 -7.12
C HIS A 101 -4.41 4.56 -8.55
N PHE A 102 -3.57 3.57 -8.76
CA PHE A 102 -2.97 3.31 -10.08
C PHE A 102 -3.75 2.28 -10.91
N GLY A 103 -4.91 1.81 -10.43
CA GLY A 103 -5.75 0.87 -11.16
C GLY A 103 -5.16 -0.53 -11.29
N ARG A 104 -4.45 -1.01 -10.27
CA ARG A 104 -3.77 -2.31 -10.29
C ARG A 104 -4.33 -3.36 -9.33
N LEU A 105 -5.51 -3.12 -8.74
CA LEU A 105 -6.10 -4.10 -7.82
C LEU A 105 -6.37 -5.44 -8.52
N ASP A 106 -6.90 -5.41 -9.74
CA ASP A 106 -7.18 -6.63 -10.49
C ASP A 106 -5.90 -7.36 -10.87
N HIS A 107 -4.82 -6.61 -11.15
CA HIS A 107 -3.51 -7.18 -11.42
C HIS A 107 -2.99 -7.99 -10.22
N LEU A 108 -3.19 -7.46 -9.00
CA LEU A 108 -2.80 -8.17 -7.78
C LEU A 108 -3.67 -9.39 -7.53
N ALA A 109 -4.97 -9.26 -7.76
CA ALA A 109 -5.94 -10.32 -7.50
C ALA A 109 -5.82 -11.48 -8.50
N GLY A 110 -5.39 -11.18 -9.72
CA GLY A 110 -5.19 -12.16 -10.78
C GLY A 110 -3.90 -12.95 -10.59
#